data_b9ebe0e4db0b582023de89018f20fcb1
#
_entry.id   b9ebe0e4db0b582023de89018f20fcb1
#
_cell.length_a   1.000
_cell.length_b   1.000
_cell.length_c   1.000
_cell.angle_alpha   90.00
_cell.angle_beta   90.00
_cell.angle_gamma   90.00
#
_symmetry.space_group_name_H-M   'P 1'
#
loop_
_entity.id
_entity.type
_entity.pdbx_description
1 polymer ?
#
loop_
_entity_poly.entity_id
_entity_poly.type
_entity_poly.pdbx_seq_one_letter_code
_entity_poly.pdbx_strand_id
1 'polypeptide(L)'
;WVKVGRMTTLRFRGDGHGDGTFRVLQMADVQDGPDVDPDTVALIEAAIREAKPDLVVFTGDQIRGYDPAWMRTFLRRRGERPGDHVREVTRFEAWWRRTFDGARLPDPPESEVPDDAVDALLDDARAKVRRCFAGFLGPVVHAGVPFAATYGNHDFQCGILAGEQDGIYREFPGCLNPRDPGEHDADGDNPLVCEPGTFALPVEVSDGSGR
;
A
#
# COMPACT_ATOMS: atom_id res chain seq x y z
N TRP A 1 6.41 -26.38 9.66
CA TRP A 1 5.54 -26.48 8.48
C TRP A 1 4.64 -25.25 8.48
N VAL A 2 5.04 -24.20 7.78
CA VAL A 2 4.17 -23.05 7.50
C VAL A 2 3.23 -23.53 6.39
N LYS A 3 1.92 -23.55 6.67
CA LYS A 3 0.90 -23.78 5.63
C LYS A 3 1.06 -22.63 4.62
N VAL A 4 1.54 -22.93 3.43
CA VAL A 4 1.44 -22.04 2.27
C VAL A 4 -0.06 -21.82 2.07
N GLY A 5 -0.52 -20.59 2.32
CA GLY A 5 -1.92 -20.23 2.11
C GLY A 5 -2.27 -20.49 0.65
N ARG A 6 -3.41 -21.14 0.42
CA ARG A 6 -3.97 -21.31 -0.93
C ARG A 6 -4.03 -19.92 -1.58
N MET A 7 -3.42 -19.73 -2.73
CA MET A 7 -3.57 -18.50 -3.51
C MET A 7 -5.06 -18.27 -3.72
N THR A 8 -5.52 -17.06 -3.44
CA THR A 8 -6.90 -16.68 -3.66
C THR A 8 -7.14 -16.63 -5.17
N THR A 9 -7.93 -17.56 -5.68
CA THR A 9 -8.29 -17.57 -7.10
C THR A 9 -9.40 -16.55 -7.33
N LEU A 10 -9.16 -15.58 -8.21
CA LEU A 10 -10.20 -14.65 -8.66
C LEU A 10 -11.10 -15.34 -9.67
N ARG A 11 -12.44 -15.19 -9.49
CA ARG A 11 -13.44 -15.84 -10.36
C ARG A 11 -14.58 -14.91 -10.67
N PHE A 12 -15.13 -14.99 -11.88
CA PHE A 12 -16.40 -14.38 -12.20
C PHE A 12 -17.51 -14.93 -11.31
N ARG A 13 -18.45 -14.08 -10.92
CA ARG A 13 -19.64 -14.48 -10.17
C ARG A 13 -20.52 -15.37 -11.06
N GLY A 14 -21.03 -16.42 -10.46
CA GLY A 14 -21.93 -17.34 -11.14
C GLY A 14 -21.39 -18.75 -11.22
N ASP A 15 -22.24 -19.72 -11.00
CA ASP A 15 -22.01 -21.16 -11.04
C ASP A 15 -22.50 -21.76 -12.37
N GLY A 16 -22.13 -21.13 -13.48
CA GLY A 16 -22.58 -21.52 -14.83
C GLY A 16 -23.94 -20.97 -15.23
N HIS A 17 -24.69 -20.38 -14.29
CA HIS A 17 -25.98 -19.69 -14.50
C HIS A 17 -25.97 -18.25 -13.95
N GLY A 18 -24.84 -17.76 -13.47
CA GLY A 18 -24.68 -16.42 -12.95
C GLY A 18 -24.61 -15.36 -14.06
N ASP A 19 -24.63 -14.09 -13.66
CA ASP A 19 -24.58 -12.92 -14.55
C ASP A 19 -23.20 -12.72 -15.21
N GLY A 20 -22.21 -13.57 -14.90
CA GLY A 20 -20.84 -13.49 -15.43
C GLY A 20 -20.11 -12.20 -15.07
N THR A 21 -20.51 -11.54 -13.96
CA THR A 21 -19.90 -10.27 -13.54
C THR A 21 -18.69 -10.48 -12.66
N PHE A 22 -17.73 -9.56 -12.76
CA PHE A 22 -16.60 -9.42 -11.84
C PHE A 22 -16.48 -7.94 -11.46
N ARG A 23 -16.62 -7.63 -10.19
CA ARG A 23 -16.64 -6.25 -9.70
C ARG A 23 -15.30 -5.87 -9.13
N VAL A 24 -14.70 -4.84 -9.70
CA VAL A 24 -13.47 -4.23 -9.18
C VAL A 24 -13.82 -2.89 -8.55
N LEU A 25 -13.42 -2.71 -7.30
CA LEU A 25 -13.45 -1.41 -6.64
C LEU A 25 -12.05 -0.81 -6.72
N GLN A 26 -11.91 0.22 -7.53
CA GLN A 26 -10.66 0.98 -7.62
C GLN A 26 -10.68 2.12 -6.61
N MET A 27 -9.58 2.27 -5.89
CA MET A 27 -9.33 3.38 -4.97
C MET A 27 -7.96 3.99 -5.28
N ALA A 28 -7.89 5.32 -5.28
CA ALA A 28 -6.65 6.08 -5.45
C ALA A 28 -6.58 7.18 -4.39
N ASP A 29 -5.41 7.73 -4.20
CA ASP A 29 -5.23 8.97 -3.43
C ASP A 29 -5.83 8.90 -2.02
N VAL A 30 -5.59 7.79 -1.30
CA VAL A 30 -5.91 7.70 0.13
C VAL A 30 -5.18 8.80 0.89
N GLN A 31 -3.92 9.03 0.53
CA GLN A 31 -3.07 10.13 0.97
C GLN A 31 -3.10 10.39 2.49
N ASP A 32 -3.01 9.32 3.26
CA ASP A 32 -2.93 9.41 4.71
C ASP A 32 -1.50 9.19 5.24
N GLY A 33 -1.30 9.62 6.48
CA GLY A 33 -0.08 9.37 7.26
C GLY A 33 -0.17 8.08 8.07
N PRO A 34 0.76 7.90 9.02
CA PRO A 34 0.75 6.71 9.90
C PRO A 34 -0.53 6.56 10.73
N ASP A 35 -1.19 7.66 11.03
CA ASP A 35 -2.48 7.71 11.72
C ASP A 35 -3.54 8.04 10.66
N VAL A 36 -4.15 6.99 10.11
CA VAL A 36 -5.19 7.13 9.08
C VAL A 36 -6.43 7.80 9.65
N ASP A 37 -6.99 8.75 8.90
CA ASP A 37 -8.17 9.48 9.30
C ASP A 37 -9.37 8.52 9.46
N PRO A 38 -10.12 8.59 10.56
CA PRO A 38 -11.33 7.79 10.73
C PRO A 38 -12.37 7.96 9.61
N ASP A 39 -12.45 9.14 9.00
CA ASP A 39 -13.36 9.38 7.87
C ASP A 39 -12.90 8.64 6.61
N THR A 40 -11.58 8.51 6.38
CA THR A 40 -11.02 7.66 5.32
C THR A 40 -11.43 6.20 5.53
N VAL A 41 -11.28 5.69 6.75
CA VAL A 41 -11.67 4.31 7.09
C VAL A 41 -13.17 4.10 6.86
N ALA A 42 -14.01 5.02 7.35
CA ALA A 42 -15.46 4.95 7.18
C ALA A 42 -15.88 5.01 5.71
N LEU A 43 -15.21 5.81 4.88
CA LEU A 43 -15.45 5.90 3.44
C LEU A 43 -15.13 4.57 2.74
N ILE A 44 -13.99 3.95 3.06
CA ILE A 44 -13.58 2.66 2.50
C ILE A 44 -14.60 1.56 2.90
N GLU A 45 -15.02 1.52 4.17
CA GLU A 45 -16.06 0.60 4.63
C GLU A 45 -17.37 0.78 3.86
N ALA A 46 -17.82 2.02 3.69
CA ALA A 46 -19.03 2.33 2.95
C ALA A 46 -18.91 1.90 1.48
N ALA A 47 -17.80 2.20 0.83
CA ALA A 47 -17.55 1.85 -0.57
C ALA A 47 -17.58 0.32 -0.78
N ILE A 48 -16.94 -0.45 0.10
CA ILE A 48 -16.95 -1.92 0.04
C ILE A 48 -18.37 -2.47 0.24
N ARG A 49 -19.11 -1.95 1.22
CA ARG A 49 -20.48 -2.38 1.53
C ARG A 49 -21.41 -2.15 0.35
N GLU A 50 -21.30 -0.99 -0.33
CA GLU A 50 -22.16 -0.63 -1.45
C GLU A 50 -21.77 -1.33 -2.75
N ALA A 51 -20.46 -1.37 -3.09
CA ALA A 51 -19.97 -1.97 -4.32
C ALA A 51 -20.01 -3.50 -4.29
N LYS A 52 -19.83 -4.10 -3.10
CA LYS A 52 -19.65 -5.55 -2.92
C LYS A 52 -18.65 -6.12 -3.92
N PRO A 53 -17.41 -5.64 -3.91
CA PRO A 53 -16.41 -5.98 -4.91
C PRO A 53 -15.93 -7.43 -4.76
N ASP A 54 -15.43 -7.98 -5.86
CA ASP A 54 -14.69 -9.25 -5.91
C ASP A 54 -13.19 -9.00 -5.76
N LEU A 55 -12.75 -7.77 -6.05
CA LEU A 55 -11.37 -7.31 -5.93
C LEU A 55 -11.36 -5.81 -5.59
N VAL A 56 -10.47 -5.41 -4.68
CA VAL A 56 -10.10 -4.01 -4.45
C VAL A 56 -8.74 -3.75 -5.10
N VAL A 57 -8.61 -2.66 -5.85
CA VAL A 57 -7.33 -2.24 -6.45
C VAL A 57 -6.99 -0.83 -5.98
N PHE A 58 -5.88 -0.70 -5.28
CA PHE A 58 -5.29 0.58 -4.92
C PHE A 58 -4.34 1.04 -6.03
N THR A 59 -4.61 2.21 -6.62
CA THR A 59 -3.92 2.65 -7.85
C THR A 59 -2.94 3.81 -7.64
N GLY A 60 -2.37 3.89 -6.47
CA GLY A 60 -1.30 4.83 -6.16
C GLY A 60 -1.71 5.96 -5.22
N ASP A 61 -0.70 6.63 -4.67
CA ASP A 61 -0.78 7.72 -3.72
C ASP A 61 -1.59 7.37 -2.44
N GLN A 62 -1.36 6.15 -1.92
CA GLN A 62 -1.95 5.71 -0.66
C GLN A 62 -1.27 6.39 0.53
N ILE A 63 0.03 6.66 0.43
CA ILE A 63 0.79 7.37 1.45
C ILE A 63 0.83 8.86 1.11
N ARG A 64 0.49 9.71 2.09
CA ARG A 64 0.79 11.13 2.02
C ARG A 64 2.28 11.35 2.24
N GLY A 65 3.09 11.16 1.20
CA GLY A 65 4.54 11.15 1.28
C GLY A 65 5.18 12.40 1.87
N TYR A 66 4.49 13.53 1.84
CA TYR A 66 4.91 14.79 2.44
C TYR A 66 4.37 15.01 3.86
N ASP A 67 3.77 14.00 4.50
CA ASP A 67 3.35 14.09 5.90
C ASP A 67 4.55 14.36 6.81
N PRO A 68 4.41 15.21 7.82
CA PRO A 68 5.46 15.50 8.80
C PRO A 68 6.06 14.27 9.48
N ALA A 69 5.33 13.17 9.55
CA ALA A 69 5.83 11.91 10.10
C ALA A 69 7.04 11.34 9.34
N TRP A 70 7.19 11.70 8.06
CA TRP A 70 8.26 11.25 7.18
C TRP A 70 9.40 12.23 7.02
N MET A 71 9.41 13.39 7.69
CA MET A 71 10.39 14.45 7.46
C MET A 71 11.84 13.99 7.46
N ARG A 72 12.18 13.00 8.30
CA ARG A 72 13.55 12.51 8.44
C ARG A 72 13.95 11.47 7.40
N THR A 73 13.00 10.92 6.66
CA THR A 73 13.21 9.92 5.61
C THR A 73 12.71 10.37 4.24
N PHE A 74 12.22 11.61 4.16
CA PHE A 74 11.60 12.13 2.95
C PHE A 74 12.54 12.07 1.74
N LEU A 75 12.01 11.54 0.63
CA LEU A 75 12.65 11.55 -0.69
C LEU A 75 11.89 12.48 -1.63
N ARG A 76 12.59 13.43 -2.21
CA ARG A 76 12.02 14.27 -3.27
C ARG A 76 11.98 13.52 -4.60
N ARG A 77 12.98 12.68 -4.83
CA ARG A 77 13.13 11.84 -6.03
C ARG A 77 13.60 10.44 -5.65
N ARG A 78 13.25 9.46 -6.45
CA ARG A 78 13.81 8.10 -6.31
C ARG A 78 15.33 8.16 -6.51
N GLY A 79 16.07 7.44 -5.67
CA GLY A 79 17.53 7.39 -5.71
C GLY A 79 18.24 8.49 -4.92
N GLU A 80 17.52 9.41 -4.26
CA GLU A 80 18.08 10.31 -3.27
C GLU A 80 18.30 9.56 -1.94
N ARG A 81 19.17 10.11 -1.11
CA ARG A 81 19.40 9.62 0.24
C ARG A 81 18.28 10.10 1.17
N PRO A 82 17.71 9.22 2.01
CA PRO A 82 16.69 9.62 2.96
C PRO A 82 17.16 10.75 3.88
N GLY A 83 16.32 11.75 4.02
CA GLY A 83 16.55 12.86 4.94
C GLY A 83 17.29 14.08 4.36
N ASP A 84 17.85 13.99 3.14
CA ASP A 84 18.57 15.12 2.52
C ASP A 84 17.64 16.32 2.21
N HIS A 85 16.35 16.08 2.13
CA HIS A 85 15.40 17.12 1.76
C HIS A 85 14.19 17.14 2.70
N VAL A 86 13.73 18.37 3.03
CA VAL A 86 12.45 18.59 3.72
C VAL A 86 11.69 19.66 2.96
N ARG A 87 10.44 19.34 2.58
CA ARG A 87 9.59 20.31 1.87
C ARG A 87 9.19 21.47 2.81
N GLU A 88 9.18 22.68 2.29
CA GLU A 88 8.74 23.86 3.02
C GLU A 88 7.32 23.72 3.59
N VAL A 89 6.38 23.19 2.78
CA VAL A 89 5.01 22.94 3.24
C VAL A 89 4.96 21.95 4.41
N THR A 90 5.82 20.94 4.40
CA THR A 90 5.90 19.94 5.47
C THR A 90 6.44 20.56 6.75
N ARG A 91 7.43 21.48 6.65
CA ARG A 91 7.94 22.25 7.81
C ARG A 91 6.86 23.11 8.41
N PHE A 92 6.08 23.82 7.58
CA PHE A 92 4.97 24.66 8.01
C PHE A 92 3.88 23.82 8.68
N GLU A 93 3.46 22.71 8.08
CA GLU A 93 2.45 21.81 8.65
C GLU A 93 2.91 21.22 9.99
N ALA A 94 4.17 20.81 10.10
CA ALA A 94 4.72 20.32 11.35
C ALA A 94 4.72 21.37 12.45
N TRP A 95 5.09 22.60 12.11
CA TRP A 95 5.02 23.72 13.03
C TRP A 95 3.57 23.98 13.48
N TRP A 96 2.61 24.03 12.55
CA TRP A 96 1.21 24.23 12.84
C TRP A 96 0.66 23.16 13.78
N ARG A 97 0.85 21.89 13.42
CA ARG A 97 0.34 20.75 14.19
C ARG A 97 0.94 20.66 15.59
N ARG A 98 2.21 21.01 15.76
CA ARG A 98 2.83 21.11 17.10
C ARG A 98 2.24 22.25 17.93
N THR A 99 1.98 23.38 17.29
CA THR A 99 1.57 24.61 17.99
C THR A 99 0.11 24.56 18.40
N PHE A 100 -0.76 24.07 17.53
CA PHE A 100 -2.21 24.16 17.71
C PHE A 100 -2.87 22.83 18.03
N ASP A 101 -2.35 21.72 17.53
CA ASP A 101 -2.94 20.39 17.73
C ASP A 101 -2.20 19.58 18.80
N GLY A 102 -1.11 20.11 19.37
CA GLY A 102 -0.30 19.42 20.36
C GLY A 102 0.41 18.14 19.84
N ALA A 103 0.57 18.01 18.51
CA ALA A 103 1.16 16.84 17.90
C ALA A 103 2.63 16.64 18.28
N ARG A 104 3.00 15.41 18.63
CA ARG A 104 4.40 15.01 18.87
C ARG A 104 5.05 14.60 17.57
N LEU A 105 5.54 15.57 16.80
CA LEU A 105 6.24 15.33 15.54
C LEU A 105 7.76 15.47 15.73
N PRO A 106 8.58 14.72 14.99
CA PRO A 106 10.02 14.88 15.02
C PRO A 106 10.41 16.29 14.56
N ASP A 107 11.56 16.77 15.05
CA ASP A 107 12.12 18.02 14.53
C ASP A 107 12.67 17.78 13.13
N PRO A 108 12.53 18.77 12.23
CA PRO A 108 13.18 18.71 10.93
C PRO A 108 14.69 18.61 11.15
N PRO A 109 15.39 17.80 10.32
CA PRO A 109 16.84 17.71 10.43
C PRO A 109 17.47 19.08 10.20
N GLU A 110 18.37 19.48 11.10
CA GLU A 110 19.16 20.71 10.98
C GLU A 110 20.35 20.54 10.04
N SER A 111 20.77 19.29 9.83
CA SER A 111 21.88 18.89 8.98
C SER A 111 21.59 17.51 8.37
N GLU A 112 22.44 17.06 7.44
CA GLU A 112 22.38 15.72 6.88
C GLU A 112 22.37 14.67 8.01
N VAL A 113 21.52 13.67 7.86
CA VAL A 113 21.45 12.54 8.78
C VAL A 113 22.73 11.70 8.60
N PRO A 114 23.50 11.40 9.66
CA PRO A 114 24.66 10.52 9.57
C PRO A 114 24.31 9.14 8.99
N ASP A 115 25.21 8.54 8.22
CA ASP A 115 24.96 7.26 7.55
C ASP A 115 24.58 6.13 8.51
N ASP A 116 25.21 6.08 9.67
CA ASP A 116 24.92 5.10 10.72
C ASP A 116 23.54 5.26 11.39
N ALA A 117 22.91 6.41 11.23
CA ALA A 117 21.56 6.67 11.74
C ALA A 117 20.44 6.44 10.71
N VAL A 118 20.78 6.34 9.41
CA VAL A 118 19.80 6.18 8.33
C VAL A 118 19.00 4.89 8.48
N ASP A 119 19.64 3.77 8.78
CA ASP A 119 18.98 2.46 8.92
C ASP A 119 17.92 2.49 10.02
N ALA A 120 18.24 3.07 11.18
CA ALA A 120 17.28 3.20 12.28
C ALA A 120 16.08 4.10 11.91
N LEU A 121 16.30 5.15 11.11
CA LEU A 121 15.23 6.00 10.61
C LEU A 121 14.35 5.28 9.60
N LEU A 122 14.94 4.45 8.74
CA LEU A 122 14.19 3.63 7.79
C LEU A 122 13.39 2.53 8.51
N ASP A 123 13.90 1.96 9.60
CA ASP A 123 13.13 1.01 10.42
C ASP A 123 11.91 1.66 11.07
N ASP A 124 12.05 2.88 11.57
CA ASP A 124 10.92 3.67 12.06
C ASP A 124 9.92 3.99 10.94
N ALA A 125 10.42 4.37 9.75
CA ALA A 125 9.58 4.61 8.59
C ALA A 125 8.82 3.34 8.17
N ARG A 126 9.45 2.16 8.13
CA ARG A 126 8.79 0.87 7.86
C ARG A 126 7.67 0.59 8.86
N ALA A 127 7.91 0.82 10.14
CA ALA A 127 6.88 0.64 11.17
C ALA A 127 5.70 1.59 10.96
N LYS A 128 5.96 2.84 10.59
CA LYS A 128 4.92 3.83 10.28
C LYS A 128 4.14 3.48 9.00
N VAL A 129 4.80 2.98 7.95
CA VAL A 129 4.14 2.49 6.73
C VAL A 129 3.21 1.31 7.06
N ARG A 130 3.67 0.33 7.86
CA ARG A 130 2.79 -0.76 8.34
C ARG A 130 1.57 -0.24 9.07
N ARG A 131 1.72 0.77 9.90
CA ARG A 131 0.60 1.38 10.64
C ARG A 131 -0.38 2.09 9.70
N CYS A 132 0.13 2.84 8.72
CA CYS A 132 -0.69 3.46 7.68
C CYS A 132 -1.49 2.40 6.90
N PHE A 133 -0.81 1.36 6.42
CA PHE A 133 -1.46 0.27 5.69
C PHE A 133 -2.49 -0.48 6.55
N ALA A 134 -2.18 -0.77 7.81
CA ALA A 134 -3.14 -1.38 8.73
C ALA A 134 -4.41 -0.54 8.90
N GLY A 135 -4.31 0.78 8.88
CA GLY A 135 -5.43 1.70 8.97
C GLY A 135 -6.38 1.57 7.79
N PHE A 136 -5.93 1.88 6.59
CA PHE A 136 -6.82 1.90 5.42
C PHE A 136 -7.14 0.51 4.83
N LEU A 137 -6.27 -0.50 5.05
CA LEU A 137 -6.58 -1.89 4.65
C LEU A 137 -7.49 -2.61 5.65
N GLY A 138 -7.62 -2.09 6.88
CA GLY A 138 -8.45 -2.71 7.91
C GLY A 138 -9.84 -3.09 7.42
N PRO A 139 -10.62 -2.19 6.80
CA PRO A 139 -11.93 -2.50 6.22
C PRO A 139 -11.91 -3.59 5.15
N VAL A 140 -10.90 -3.59 4.27
CA VAL A 140 -10.75 -4.56 3.17
C VAL A 140 -10.49 -5.95 3.72
N VAL A 141 -9.54 -6.05 4.67
CA VAL A 141 -9.18 -7.31 5.35
C VAL A 141 -10.38 -7.83 6.17
N HIS A 142 -11.07 -6.94 6.90
CA HIS A 142 -12.26 -7.31 7.66
C HIS A 142 -13.39 -7.86 6.78
N ALA A 143 -13.58 -7.27 5.60
CA ALA A 143 -14.56 -7.74 4.63
C ALA A 143 -14.15 -9.03 3.92
N GLY A 144 -12.90 -9.47 4.06
CA GLY A 144 -12.36 -10.66 3.42
C GLY A 144 -12.24 -10.53 1.90
N VAL A 145 -12.19 -9.30 1.37
CA VAL A 145 -12.06 -9.04 -0.06
C VAL A 145 -10.58 -9.07 -0.44
N PRO A 146 -10.17 -9.81 -1.48
CA PRO A 146 -8.81 -9.75 -1.98
C PRO A 146 -8.49 -8.36 -2.52
N PHE A 147 -7.22 -7.96 -2.43
CA PHE A 147 -6.78 -6.67 -2.92
C PHE A 147 -5.42 -6.73 -3.59
N ALA A 148 -5.17 -5.75 -4.45
CA ALA A 148 -3.90 -5.49 -5.09
C ALA A 148 -3.55 -4.00 -4.99
N ALA A 149 -2.25 -3.68 -5.01
CA ALA A 149 -1.79 -2.30 -4.93
C ALA A 149 -0.72 -2.00 -5.98
N THR A 150 -0.78 -0.80 -6.54
CA THR A 150 0.28 -0.18 -7.33
C THR A 150 0.66 1.17 -6.71
N TYR A 151 1.64 1.86 -7.26
CA TYR A 151 2.26 3.01 -6.62
C TYR A 151 2.12 4.28 -7.45
N GLY A 152 1.84 5.38 -6.77
CA GLY A 152 1.87 6.73 -7.33
C GLY A 152 3.20 7.45 -7.06
N ASN A 153 3.17 8.76 -7.25
CA ASN A 153 4.35 9.60 -7.09
C ASN A 153 4.60 10.05 -5.64
N HIS A 154 3.65 9.85 -4.73
CA HIS A 154 3.82 10.19 -3.32
C HIS A 154 4.23 8.99 -2.46
N ASP A 155 3.94 7.77 -2.86
CA ASP A 155 4.15 6.59 -2.03
C ASP A 155 5.61 6.40 -1.61
N PHE A 156 6.59 6.61 -2.52
CA PHE A 156 8.01 6.45 -2.19
C PHE A 156 8.57 7.60 -1.32
N GLN A 157 7.88 8.72 -1.24
CA GLN A 157 8.38 9.92 -0.55
C GLN A 157 8.51 9.72 0.97
N CYS A 158 7.86 8.71 1.53
CA CYS A 158 8.05 8.31 2.93
C CYS A 158 9.45 7.74 3.23
N GLY A 159 10.28 7.50 2.21
CA GLY A 159 11.60 6.89 2.31
C GLY A 159 11.64 5.40 2.01
N ILE A 160 10.48 4.75 1.91
CA ILE A 160 10.37 3.31 1.64
C ILE A 160 9.97 3.11 0.17
N LEU A 161 10.78 2.41 -0.59
CA LEU A 161 10.56 2.20 -2.02
C LEU A 161 9.54 1.09 -2.29
N ALA A 162 9.01 1.05 -3.52
CA ALA A 162 7.93 0.16 -3.94
C ALA A 162 8.19 -1.33 -3.61
N GLY A 163 9.40 -1.84 -3.81
CA GLY A 163 9.71 -3.24 -3.50
C GLY A 163 9.59 -3.59 -2.02
N GLU A 164 9.98 -2.68 -1.12
CA GLU A 164 9.79 -2.86 0.32
C GLU A 164 8.31 -2.70 0.70
N GLN A 165 7.62 -1.73 0.10
CA GLN A 165 6.18 -1.55 0.33
C GLN A 165 5.38 -2.77 -0.12
N ASP A 166 5.73 -3.39 -1.25
CA ASP A 166 5.15 -4.68 -1.68
C ASP A 166 5.33 -5.77 -0.61
N GLY A 167 6.52 -5.83 0.01
CA GLY A 167 6.79 -6.71 1.14
C GLY A 167 5.82 -6.48 2.29
N ILE A 168 5.56 -5.22 2.62
CA ILE A 168 4.64 -4.82 3.69
C ILE A 168 3.19 -5.12 3.31
N TYR A 169 2.75 -4.84 2.07
CA TYR A 169 1.40 -5.19 1.62
C TYR A 169 1.12 -6.68 1.75
N ARG A 170 2.10 -7.53 1.42
CA ARG A 170 1.97 -8.99 1.54
C ARG A 170 1.89 -9.52 2.97
N GLU A 171 2.16 -8.69 3.98
CA GLU A 171 1.91 -9.04 5.39
C GLU A 171 0.40 -9.08 5.70
N PHE A 172 -0.45 -8.43 4.88
CA PHE A 172 -1.88 -8.34 5.09
C PHE A 172 -2.65 -9.44 4.36
N PRO A 173 -3.61 -10.10 5.03
CA PRO A 173 -4.43 -11.13 4.41
C PRO A 173 -5.20 -10.62 3.18
N GLY A 174 -5.20 -11.39 2.11
CA GLY A 174 -5.90 -11.05 0.88
C GLY A 174 -5.08 -10.24 -0.12
N CYS A 175 -3.84 -9.88 0.20
CA CYS A 175 -2.94 -9.23 -0.76
C CYS A 175 -2.60 -10.17 -1.93
N LEU A 176 -2.76 -9.67 -3.15
CA LEU A 176 -2.47 -10.38 -4.39
C LEU A 176 -1.23 -9.88 -5.11
N ASN A 177 -0.50 -8.90 -4.53
CA ASN A 177 0.75 -8.46 -5.11
C ASN A 177 1.73 -9.64 -5.18
N PRO A 178 2.20 -10.01 -6.37
CA PRO A 178 3.09 -11.15 -6.53
C PRO A 178 4.44 -10.90 -5.84
N ARG A 179 5.12 -11.96 -5.50
CA ARG A 179 6.52 -11.91 -5.10
C ARG A 179 7.38 -11.58 -6.33
N ASP A 180 8.65 -11.31 -6.11
CA ASP A 180 9.59 -10.81 -7.13
C ASP A 180 9.46 -11.49 -8.51
N PRO A 181 9.74 -10.74 -9.61
CA PRO A 181 9.72 -11.25 -10.97
C PRO A 181 10.58 -12.49 -11.23
N GLY A 182 11.50 -12.82 -10.30
CA GLY A 182 12.35 -14.01 -10.37
C GLY A 182 11.78 -15.26 -9.69
N GLU A 183 10.73 -15.13 -8.89
CA GLU A 183 10.02 -16.29 -8.32
C GLU A 183 8.90 -16.72 -9.28
N HIS A 184 9.28 -17.36 -10.37
CA HIS A 184 8.33 -18.13 -11.16
C HIS A 184 7.75 -19.23 -10.26
N ASP A 185 6.44 -19.32 -10.18
CA ASP A 185 5.79 -20.54 -9.77
C ASP A 185 6.36 -21.67 -10.62
N ALA A 186 6.67 -22.82 -10.02
CA ALA A 186 7.26 -23.96 -10.71
C ALA A 186 6.43 -24.44 -11.93
N ASP A 187 5.21 -23.97 -12.06
CA ASP A 187 4.25 -24.28 -13.11
C ASP A 187 4.16 -23.20 -14.22
N GLY A 188 4.86 -22.07 -14.10
CA GLY A 188 4.99 -21.08 -15.18
C GLY A 188 3.73 -20.28 -15.52
N ASP A 189 2.72 -20.27 -14.67
CA ASP A 189 1.38 -19.78 -14.99
C ASP A 189 1.15 -18.28 -14.71
N ASN A 190 2.13 -17.52 -14.20
CA ASN A 190 1.97 -16.07 -14.04
C ASN A 190 3.00 -15.28 -14.87
N PRO A 191 2.71 -15.03 -16.15
CA PRO A 191 3.71 -14.54 -17.10
C PRO A 191 4.02 -13.04 -17.01
N LEU A 192 3.33 -12.24 -16.19
CA LEU A 192 3.42 -10.79 -16.29
C LEU A 192 3.62 -10.11 -14.91
N VAL A 193 4.76 -10.37 -14.29
CA VAL A 193 5.30 -9.51 -13.22
C VAL A 193 6.52 -8.80 -13.78
N CYS A 194 6.41 -7.47 -13.97
CA CYS A 194 7.51 -6.68 -14.52
C CYS A 194 8.36 -6.06 -13.42
N GLU A 195 7.71 -5.46 -12.44
CA GLU A 195 8.31 -4.77 -11.30
C GLU A 195 7.29 -4.63 -10.18
N PRO A 196 7.69 -4.25 -8.95
CA PRO A 196 6.74 -3.99 -7.86
C PRO A 196 5.61 -3.04 -8.29
N GLY A 197 4.36 -3.45 -8.11
CA GLY A 197 3.18 -2.70 -8.52
C GLY A 197 2.82 -2.79 -10.01
N THR A 198 3.57 -3.55 -10.83
CA THR A 198 3.29 -3.74 -12.28
C THR A 198 3.17 -5.22 -12.60
N PHE A 199 1.94 -5.72 -12.61
CA PHE A 199 1.64 -7.14 -12.82
C PHE A 199 0.23 -7.36 -13.37
N ALA A 200 -0.06 -8.57 -13.82
CA ALA A 200 -1.39 -9.00 -14.18
C ALA A 200 -1.91 -10.07 -13.21
N LEU A 201 -3.21 -10.06 -12.98
CA LEU A 201 -3.90 -11.06 -12.17
C LEU A 201 -4.89 -11.83 -13.05
N PRO A 202 -4.81 -13.17 -13.13
CA PRO A 202 -5.78 -13.97 -13.87
C PRO A 202 -7.12 -14.00 -13.14
N VAL A 203 -8.20 -13.94 -13.91
CA VAL A 203 -9.57 -14.14 -13.41
C VAL A 203 -10.16 -15.34 -14.12
N GLU A 204 -10.45 -16.41 -13.37
CA GLU A 204 -10.99 -17.64 -13.93
C GLU A 204 -12.47 -17.49 -14.32
N VAL A 205 -12.84 -18.15 -15.40
CA VAL A 205 -14.24 -18.32 -15.80
C VAL A 205 -14.88 -19.40 -14.93
N SER A 206 -16.11 -19.17 -14.46
CA SER A 206 -16.79 -20.09 -13.54
C SER A 206 -17.34 -21.37 -14.15
N ASP A 207 -17.11 -21.63 -15.44
CA ASP A 207 -17.68 -22.79 -16.17
C ASP A 207 -16.96 -24.12 -15.90
N GLY A 208 -15.95 -24.14 -15.05
CA GLY A 208 -15.19 -25.35 -14.73
C GLY A 208 -14.33 -25.87 -15.87
N SER A 209 -14.25 -25.17 -17.00
CA SER A 209 -13.50 -25.63 -18.18
C SER A 209 -12.00 -25.35 -18.09
N GLY A 210 -11.54 -24.62 -17.08
CA GLY A 210 -10.11 -24.32 -16.87
C GLY A 210 -9.45 -23.53 -18.01
N ARG A 211 -10.21 -22.74 -18.76
CA ARG A 211 -9.71 -21.91 -19.86
C ARG A 211 -10.01 -20.45 -19.62
#